data_73a9bb6c6e48652a846dcb4b33a9df6f
#
_entry.id   73a9bb6c6e48652a846dcb4b33a9df6f
#
_cell.length_a   1.000
_cell.length_b   1.000
_cell.length_c   1.000
_cell.angle_alpha   90.00
_cell.angle_beta   90.00
_cell.angle_gamma   90.00
#
_symmetry.space_group_name_H-M   'P 1'
#
loop_
_entity.id
_entity.type
_entity.pdbx_description
1 polymer ?
#
loop_
_entity_poly.entity_id
_entity_poly.type
_entity_poly.pdbx_seq_one_letter_code
_entity_poly.pdbx_strand_id
1 'polypeptide(L)'
;LNLALMRLIDREYTGAPFYGYRRMTARLNNAYGYAVNPKRVARLMQTMGLQAVYPRPRTSLSDAQHRKYPYLLRGLTIERPNQVWAADITYVPLPQGFMYLVAVLDWFSRFVLAWQVSNTLDGAFCLAALRRALQDGQPDIFNTDQGVQFTAQAFVSELEAARIRVSMDGRGRFVDNIFVERLWRTVKYEDIYLKGYASVPALAAGLDDYFQLYNYQRPHQNLGYRTPADVHFAVALPTL
;
A
#
# COMPACT_ATOMS: atom_id res chain seq x y z
N LEU A 1 31.43 -28.76 -23.08
CA LEU A 1 31.33 -28.00 -21.84
C LEU A 1 30.03 -27.17 -21.74
N ASN A 2 29.65 -26.32 -22.76
CA ASN A 2 28.43 -25.51 -22.70
C ASN A 2 27.15 -26.34 -22.50
N LEU A 3 26.97 -27.45 -23.27
CA LEU A 3 25.81 -28.35 -23.13
C LEU A 3 25.72 -28.97 -21.72
N ALA A 4 26.88 -29.36 -21.14
CA ALA A 4 26.92 -29.88 -19.78
C ALA A 4 26.48 -28.85 -18.76
N LEU A 5 26.98 -27.58 -18.90
CA LEU A 5 26.56 -26.45 -18.05
C LEU A 5 25.07 -26.15 -18.21
N MET A 6 24.54 -26.15 -19.44
CA MET A 6 23.12 -25.91 -19.72
C MET A 6 22.23 -26.97 -19.04
N ARG A 7 22.59 -28.23 -19.08
CA ARG A 7 21.85 -29.30 -18.37
C ARG A 7 21.85 -29.11 -16.86
N LEU A 8 22.96 -28.66 -16.29
CA LEU A 8 23.06 -28.36 -14.87
C LEU A 8 22.26 -27.11 -14.50
N ILE A 9 22.34 -26.07 -15.34
CA ILE A 9 21.55 -24.83 -15.17
C ILE A 9 20.06 -25.16 -15.20
N ASP A 10 19.59 -25.98 -16.13
CA ASP A 10 18.19 -26.40 -16.24
C ASP A 10 17.72 -27.15 -14.98
N ARG A 11 18.49 -28.11 -14.52
CA ARG A 11 18.17 -28.86 -13.30
C ARG A 11 18.11 -27.97 -12.06
N GLU A 12 19.10 -27.08 -11.86
CA GLU A 12 19.13 -26.17 -10.73
C GLU A 12 18.03 -25.10 -10.81
N TYR A 13 17.72 -24.62 -12.02
CA TYR A 13 16.65 -23.66 -12.24
C TYR A 13 15.26 -24.28 -11.98
N THR A 14 15.04 -25.54 -12.34
CA THR A 14 13.79 -26.25 -12.04
C THR A 14 13.53 -26.36 -10.53
N GLY A 15 14.59 -26.58 -9.73
CA GLY A 15 14.49 -26.62 -8.27
C GLY A 15 14.48 -25.25 -7.59
N ALA A 16 15.06 -24.23 -8.22
CA ALA A 16 15.23 -22.87 -7.65
C ALA A 16 15.09 -21.78 -8.73
N PRO A 17 13.89 -21.56 -9.28
CA PRO A 17 13.68 -20.63 -10.41
C PRO A 17 13.99 -19.17 -10.07
N PHE A 18 14.18 -18.84 -8.80
CA PHE A 18 14.58 -17.53 -8.31
C PHE A 18 16.12 -17.30 -8.31
N TYR A 19 16.92 -18.27 -8.81
CA TYR A 19 18.36 -18.08 -8.94
C TYR A 19 18.69 -17.28 -10.21
N GLY A 20 19.18 -16.04 -10.01
CA GLY A 20 19.82 -15.28 -11.09
C GLY A 20 21.22 -15.81 -11.41
N TYR A 21 21.77 -15.36 -12.53
CA TYR A 21 23.06 -15.83 -13.04
C TYR A 21 24.20 -15.82 -12.01
N ARG A 22 24.23 -14.88 -11.06
CA ARG A 22 25.26 -14.81 -10.01
C ARG A 22 25.16 -15.97 -9.04
N ARG A 23 23.95 -16.28 -8.53
CA ARG A 23 23.72 -17.42 -7.65
C ARG A 23 23.90 -18.73 -8.39
N MET A 24 23.45 -18.81 -9.63
CA MET A 24 23.66 -19.97 -10.51
C MET A 24 25.15 -20.23 -10.73
N THR A 25 25.96 -19.20 -10.96
CA THR A 25 27.42 -19.32 -11.08
C THR A 25 28.04 -19.86 -9.79
N ALA A 26 27.69 -19.30 -8.65
CA ALA A 26 28.18 -19.79 -7.37
C ALA A 26 27.80 -21.25 -7.13
N ARG A 27 26.57 -21.64 -7.48
CA ARG A 27 26.12 -23.03 -7.36
C ARG A 27 26.91 -23.98 -8.25
N LEU A 28 27.15 -23.61 -9.52
CA LEU A 28 27.96 -24.41 -10.46
C LEU A 28 29.41 -24.57 -9.97
N ASN A 29 30.00 -23.53 -9.45
CA ASN A 29 31.40 -23.56 -8.98
C ASN A 29 31.53 -24.34 -7.67
N ASN A 30 30.65 -24.08 -6.69
CA ASN A 30 30.80 -24.64 -5.34
C ASN A 30 30.29 -26.09 -5.24
N ALA A 31 29.16 -26.41 -5.90
CA ALA A 31 28.54 -27.74 -5.76
C ALA A 31 28.98 -28.72 -6.83
N TYR A 32 29.39 -28.24 -8.02
CA TYR A 32 29.77 -29.11 -9.15
C TYR A 32 31.24 -28.96 -9.54
N GLY A 33 32.04 -28.16 -8.82
CA GLY A 33 33.48 -28.05 -9.04
C GLY A 33 33.88 -27.35 -10.35
N TYR A 34 32.95 -26.59 -10.98
CA TYR A 34 33.29 -25.82 -12.18
C TYR A 34 33.99 -24.51 -11.80
N ALA A 35 34.86 -24.02 -12.68
CA ALA A 35 35.45 -22.68 -12.59
C ALA A 35 34.89 -21.82 -13.73
N VAL A 36 33.59 -21.44 -13.65
CA VAL A 36 32.92 -20.69 -14.71
C VAL A 36 32.74 -19.23 -14.34
N ASN A 37 32.89 -18.37 -15.35
CA ASN A 37 32.70 -16.93 -15.19
C ASN A 37 31.18 -16.58 -15.21
N PRO A 38 30.70 -15.65 -14.36
CA PRO A 38 29.31 -15.19 -14.35
C PRO A 38 28.78 -14.71 -15.70
N LYS A 39 29.60 -14.05 -16.54
CA LYS A 39 29.22 -13.65 -17.89
C LYS A 39 28.88 -14.83 -18.81
N ARG A 40 29.60 -15.95 -18.65
CA ARG A 40 29.29 -17.18 -19.40
C ARG A 40 27.95 -17.78 -18.98
N VAL A 41 27.70 -17.87 -17.67
CA VAL A 41 26.44 -18.39 -17.12
C VAL A 41 25.27 -17.50 -17.53
N ALA A 42 25.41 -16.18 -17.46
CA ALA A 42 24.40 -15.23 -17.91
C ALA A 42 24.02 -15.45 -19.39
N ARG A 43 25.02 -15.59 -20.27
CA ARG A 43 24.79 -15.88 -21.69
C ARG A 43 24.07 -17.23 -21.89
N LEU A 44 24.48 -18.27 -21.18
CA LEU A 44 23.83 -19.59 -21.30
C LEU A 44 22.37 -19.54 -20.83
N MET A 45 22.09 -18.90 -19.70
CA MET A 45 20.71 -18.71 -19.22
C MET A 45 19.87 -17.92 -20.24
N GLN A 46 20.43 -16.87 -20.83
CA GLN A 46 19.76 -16.10 -21.89
C GLN A 46 19.49 -16.95 -23.13
N THR A 47 20.44 -17.76 -23.56
CA THR A 47 20.27 -18.69 -24.70
C THR A 47 19.16 -19.72 -24.43
N MET A 48 18.99 -20.14 -23.17
CA MET A 48 17.95 -21.07 -22.72
C MET A 48 16.60 -20.37 -22.45
N GLY A 49 16.51 -19.04 -22.58
CA GLY A 49 15.31 -18.27 -22.24
C GLY A 49 15.01 -18.22 -20.74
N LEU A 50 15.98 -18.53 -19.88
CA LEU A 50 15.82 -18.58 -18.44
C LEU A 50 16.10 -17.22 -17.79
N GLN A 51 15.13 -16.74 -17.01
CA GLN A 51 15.24 -15.55 -16.19
C GLN A 51 14.80 -15.85 -14.76
N ALA A 52 15.52 -15.31 -13.76
CA ALA A 52 15.15 -15.51 -12.37
C ALA A 52 13.72 -15.00 -12.10
N VAL A 53 12.93 -15.84 -11.47
CA VAL A 53 11.57 -15.47 -11.04
C VAL A 53 11.67 -14.68 -9.75
N TYR A 54 11.49 -13.37 -9.82
CA TYR A 54 11.36 -12.47 -8.67
C TYR A 54 10.42 -11.31 -9.03
N PRO A 55 9.85 -10.63 -8.02
CA PRO A 55 9.03 -9.45 -8.29
C PRO A 55 9.80 -8.46 -9.15
N ARG A 56 9.25 -8.10 -10.30
CA ARG A 56 9.87 -7.08 -11.16
C ARG A 56 9.96 -5.75 -10.40
N PRO A 57 11.03 -4.96 -10.61
CA PRO A 57 11.06 -3.58 -10.11
C PRO A 57 9.78 -2.87 -10.58
N ARG A 58 9.23 -2.02 -9.73
CA ARG A 58 8.03 -1.22 -10.06
C ARG A 58 8.24 -0.53 -11.41
N THR A 59 7.45 -0.89 -12.39
CA THR A 59 7.45 -0.28 -13.74
C THR A 59 6.60 0.98 -13.82
N SER A 60 6.10 1.50 -12.70
CA SER A 60 5.44 2.80 -12.66
C SER A 60 6.47 3.89 -12.98
N LEU A 61 6.56 4.24 -14.25
CA LEU A 61 7.24 5.44 -14.68
C LEU A 61 6.42 6.61 -14.16
N SER A 62 7.02 7.43 -13.29
CA SER A 62 6.39 8.69 -12.90
C SER A 62 6.34 9.55 -14.15
N ASP A 63 5.15 9.95 -14.55
CA ASP A 63 4.97 10.94 -15.59
C ASP A 63 5.61 12.26 -15.11
N ALA A 64 6.56 12.78 -15.87
CA ALA A 64 7.25 14.03 -15.54
C ALA A 64 6.31 15.25 -15.59
N GLN A 65 5.11 15.11 -16.16
CA GLN A 65 4.09 16.14 -16.27
C GLN A 65 3.15 16.22 -15.06
N HIS A 66 3.20 15.26 -14.12
CA HIS A 66 2.39 15.35 -12.89
C HIS A 66 2.87 16.51 -12.00
N ARG A 67 1.93 17.37 -11.65
CA ARG A 67 2.15 18.48 -10.71
C ARG A 67 2.66 17.90 -9.38
N LYS A 68 3.84 18.34 -8.93
CA LYS A 68 4.44 17.92 -7.66
C LYS A 68 3.87 18.80 -6.55
N TYR A 69 3.23 18.15 -5.59
CA TYR A 69 2.75 18.83 -4.38
C TYR A 69 3.82 18.77 -3.29
N PRO A 70 3.99 19.85 -2.48
CA PRO A 70 4.95 19.86 -1.40
C PRO A 70 4.51 18.94 -0.26
N TYR A 71 5.48 18.42 0.48
CA TYR A 71 5.20 17.73 1.75
C TYR A 71 5.02 18.78 2.87
N LEU A 72 3.80 18.89 3.39
CA LEU A 72 3.41 19.92 4.35
C LEU A 72 3.50 19.48 5.81
N LEU A 73 3.79 18.21 6.08
CA LEU A 73 3.69 17.65 7.44
C LEU A 73 5.01 17.67 8.22
N ARG A 74 6.11 18.16 7.62
CA ARG A 74 7.41 18.24 8.31
C ARG A 74 7.34 19.18 9.50
N GLY A 75 7.52 18.65 10.72
CA GLY A 75 7.51 19.43 11.95
C GLY A 75 6.11 19.92 12.36
N LEU A 76 5.06 19.45 11.69
CA LEU A 76 3.70 19.77 12.07
C LEU A 76 3.28 18.90 13.26
N THR A 77 2.88 19.55 14.35
CA THR A 77 2.23 18.85 15.47
C THR A 77 0.75 18.66 15.16
N ILE A 78 0.26 17.44 15.31
CA ILE A 78 -1.14 17.09 15.08
C ILE A 78 -1.86 17.14 16.43
N GLU A 79 -2.76 18.11 16.60
CA GLU A 79 -3.35 18.44 17.90
C GLU A 79 -4.86 18.23 17.97
N ARG A 80 -5.54 18.06 16.83
CA ARG A 80 -7.00 17.93 16.77
C ARG A 80 -7.48 17.04 15.62
N PRO A 81 -8.70 16.48 15.74
CA PRO A 81 -9.37 15.85 14.60
C PRO A 81 -9.52 16.81 13.42
N ASN A 82 -9.57 16.26 12.21
CA ASN A 82 -9.72 16.99 10.96
C ASN A 82 -8.58 18.01 10.67
N GLN A 83 -7.43 17.88 11.33
CA GLN A 83 -6.24 18.66 10.97
C GLN A 83 -5.53 18.05 9.77
N VAL A 84 -5.33 16.73 9.77
CA VAL A 84 -4.72 16.00 8.66
C VAL A 84 -5.48 14.70 8.40
N TRP A 85 -5.94 14.53 7.17
CA TRP A 85 -6.40 13.24 6.68
C TRP A 85 -5.36 12.62 5.76
N ALA A 86 -5.31 11.31 5.70
CA ALA A 86 -4.49 10.60 4.75
C ALA A 86 -5.29 9.48 4.07
N ALA A 87 -4.88 9.17 2.85
CA ALA A 87 -5.39 8.01 2.11
C ALA A 87 -4.25 7.20 1.51
N ASP A 88 -4.51 5.91 1.37
CA ASP A 88 -3.62 4.95 0.71
C ASP A 88 -4.44 3.78 0.16
N ILE A 89 -3.84 3.00 -0.72
CA ILE A 89 -4.44 1.84 -1.36
C ILE A 89 -3.69 0.58 -0.94
N THR A 90 -4.44 -0.47 -0.63
CA THR A 90 -3.86 -1.79 -0.39
C THR A 90 -4.54 -2.88 -1.20
N TYR A 91 -3.88 -4.04 -1.32
CA TYR A 91 -4.42 -5.24 -1.96
C TYR A 91 -5.08 -6.14 -0.93
N VAL A 92 -6.24 -6.65 -1.28
CA VAL A 92 -6.97 -7.66 -0.51
C VAL A 92 -7.04 -8.93 -1.34
N PRO A 93 -6.40 -10.05 -0.92
CA PRO A 93 -6.45 -11.29 -1.65
C PRO A 93 -7.83 -11.94 -1.54
N LEU A 94 -8.29 -12.53 -2.63
CA LEU A 94 -9.46 -13.38 -2.73
C LEU A 94 -9.10 -14.69 -3.43
N PRO A 95 -9.88 -15.77 -3.32
CA PRO A 95 -9.59 -17.06 -3.97
C PRO A 95 -9.41 -16.95 -5.48
N GLN A 96 -10.06 -16.00 -6.14
CA GLN A 96 -10.00 -15.80 -7.59
C GLN A 96 -9.30 -14.49 -7.98
N GLY A 97 -8.27 -14.07 -7.23
CA GLY A 97 -7.50 -12.86 -7.53
C GLY A 97 -7.38 -11.92 -6.35
N PHE A 98 -7.61 -10.64 -6.55
CA PHE A 98 -7.53 -9.64 -5.49
C PHE A 98 -8.44 -8.44 -5.78
N MET A 99 -8.73 -7.68 -4.72
CA MET A 99 -9.38 -6.38 -4.80
C MET A 99 -8.42 -5.29 -4.31
N TYR A 100 -8.63 -4.08 -4.78
CA TYR A 100 -8.03 -2.89 -4.19
C TYR A 100 -8.94 -2.36 -3.09
N LEU A 101 -8.36 -1.94 -1.99
CA LEU A 101 -9.05 -1.27 -0.89
C LEU A 101 -8.36 0.07 -0.66
N VAL A 102 -9.13 1.17 -0.73
CA VAL A 102 -8.70 2.50 -0.30
C VAL A 102 -9.39 2.85 1.01
N ALA A 103 -8.73 3.56 1.89
CA ALA A 103 -9.34 4.17 3.06
C ALA A 103 -8.84 5.60 3.27
N VAL A 104 -9.70 6.44 3.81
CA VAL A 104 -9.41 7.79 4.29
C VAL A 104 -9.40 7.77 5.80
N LEU A 105 -8.30 8.18 6.41
CA LEU A 105 -8.04 8.12 7.85
C LEU A 105 -7.72 9.50 8.40
N ASP A 106 -8.33 9.86 9.53
CA ASP A 106 -7.92 11.02 10.32
C ASP A 106 -6.65 10.72 11.12
N TRP A 107 -5.64 11.56 10.99
CA TRP A 107 -4.33 11.32 11.62
C TRP A 107 -4.32 11.50 13.14
N PHE A 108 -5.18 12.36 13.68
CA PHE A 108 -5.24 12.58 15.12
C PHE A 108 -5.95 11.42 15.82
N SER A 109 -7.17 11.13 15.40
CA SER A 109 -8.06 10.16 16.05
C SER A 109 -7.88 8.72 15.58
N ARG A 110 -7.23 8.50 14.43
CA ARG A 110 -7.18 7.20 13.73
C ARG A 110 -8.55 6.76 13.21
N PHE A 111 -9.54 7.63 13.19
CA PHE A 111 -10.88 7.33 12.70
C PHE A 111 -10.87 7.12 11.19
N VAL A 112 -11.43 6.01 10.73
CA VAL A 112 -11.61 5.72 9.30
C VAL A 112 -12.89 6.41 8.84
N LEU A 113 -12.73 7.49 8.09
CA LEU A 113 -13.82 8.34 7.61
C LEU A 113 -14.60 7.69 6.47
N ALA A 114 -13.87 7.05 5.57
CA ALA A 114 -14.44 6.36 4.43
C ALA A 114 -13.49 5.28 3.91
N TRP A 115 -14.06 4.30 3.23
CA TRP A 115 -13.32 3.27 2.52
C TRP A 115 -14.08 2.84 1.27
N GLN A 116 -13.38 2.22 0.31
CA GLN A 116 -13.97 1.70 -0.91
C GLN A 116 -13.15 0.52 -1.45
N VAL A 117 -13.83 -0.49 -2.02
CA VAL A 117 -13.19 -1.58 -2.75
C VAL A 117 -13.40 -1.45 -4.25
N SER A 118 -12.41 -1.89 -5.04
CA SER A 118 -12.49 -1.92 -6.50
C SER A 118 -11.72 -3.11 -7.06
N ASN A 119 -12.18 -3.64 -8.19
CA ASN A 119 -11.44 -4.63 -8.98
C ASN A 119 -10.47 -3.99 -9.99
N THR A 120 -10.52 -2.68 -10.15
CA THR A 120 -9.61 -1.89 -11.00
C THR A 120 -8.85 -0.88 -10.19
N LEU A 121 -7.65 -0.53 -10.64
CA LEU A 121 -6.81 0.51 -10.03
C LEU A 121 -6.99 1.86 -10.75
N ASP A 122 -8.20 2.17 -11.18
CA ASP A 122 -8.55 3.50 -11.68
C ASP A 122 -8.73 4.51 -10.53
N GLY A 123 -8.75 5.80 -10.81
CA GLY A 123 -8.90 6.84 -9.78
C GLY A 123 -10.32 6.99 -9.23
N ALA A 124 -11.32 6.34 -9.84
CA ALA A 124 -12.73 6.59 -9.53
C ALA A 124 -13.11 6.15 -8.11
N PHE A 125 -12.62 4.98 -7.68
CA PHE A 125 -12.91 4.48 -6.32
C PHE A 125 -12.24 5.30 -5.22
N CYS A 126 -11.04 5.87 -5.50
CA CYS A 126 -10.38 6.80 -4.58
C CYS A 126 -11.16 8.11 -4.44
N LEU A 127 -11.67 8.63 -5.57
CA LEU A 127 -12.50 9.82 -5.59
C LEU A 127 -13.84 9.59 -4.87
N ALA A 128 -14.45 8.41 -5.03
CA ALA A 128 -15.66 8.05 -4.31
C ALA A 128 -15.44 8.00 -2.78
N ALA A 129 -14.31 7.42 -2.34
CA ALA A 129 -13.94 7.41 -0.92
C ALA A 129 -13.70 8.84 -0.38
N LEU A 130 -12.99 9.69 -1.15
CA LEU A 130 -12.79 11.09 -0.78
C LEU A 130 -14.12 11.83 -0.62
N ARG A 131 -15.00 11.75 -1.61
CA ARG A 131 -16.32 12.40 -1.58
C ARG A 131 -17.17 11.93 -0.42
N ARG A 132 -17.11 10.64 -0.09
CA ARG A 132 -17.81 10.10 1.08
C ARG A 132 -17.25 10.68 2.36
N ALA A 133 -15.93 10.74 2.52
CA ALA A 133 -15.30 11.33 3.70
C ALA A 133 -15.67 12.82 3.87
N LEU A 134 -15.72 13.57 2.77
CA LEU A 134 -16.05 15.00 2.79
C LEU A 134 -17.52 15.30 3.13
N GLN A 135 -18.41 14.32 3.16
CA GLN A 135 -19.77 14.51 3.66
C GLN A 135 -19.83 14.72 5.18
N ASP A 136 -18.90 14.09 5.91
CA ASP A 136 -18.93 14.04 7.36
C ASP A 136 -17.88 15.01 8.01
N GLY A 137 -17.04 15.67 7.20
CA GLY A 137 -16.05 16.62 7.70
C GLY A 137 -15.10 17.14 6.62
N GLN A 138 -14.16 17.97 7.02
CA GLN A 138 -13.17 18.55 6.13
C GLN A 138 -11.83 18.71 6.85
N PRO A 139 -10.69 18.24 6.26
CA PRO A 139 -9.37 18.45 6.87
C PRO A 139 -8.75 19.78 6.44
N ASP A 140 -7.76 20.26 7.21
CA ASP A 140 -6.91 21.36 6.78
C ASP A 140 -5.92 20.91 5.69
N ILE A 141 -5.41 19.67 5.82
CA ILE A 141 -4.43 19.05 4.91
C ILE A 141 -4.87 17.64 4.57
N PHE A 142 -4.78 17.29 3.29
CA PHE A 142 -4.94 15.93 2.82
C PHE A 142 -3.60 15.38 2.33
N ASN A 143 -3.11 14.30 2.95
CA ASN A 143 -1.83 13.68 2.64
C ASN A 143 -1.99 12.35 1.90
N THR A 144 -1.24 12.16 0.82
CA THR A 144 -1.19 10.92 0.05
C THR A 144 0.23 10.64 -0.42
N ASP A 145 0.44 9.45 -0.96
CA ASP A 145 1.60 9.18 -1.79
C ASP A 145 1.47 9.86 -3.17
N GLN A 146 2.51 9.74 -3.99
CA GLN A 146 2.52 10.26 -5.36
C GLN A 146 1.90 9.25 -6.36
N GLY A 147 0.99 8.39 -5.93
CA GLY A 147 0.29 7.44 -6.78
C GLY A 147 -0.54 8.14 -7.87
N VAL A 148 -0.64 7.52 -9.05
CA VAL A 148 -1.39 8.08 -10.21
C VAL A 148 -2.84 8.38 -9.83
N GLN A 149 -3.45 7.60 -8.95
CA GLN A 149 -4.83 7.76 -8.49
C GLN A 149 -5.04 9.06 -7.70
N PHE A 150 -4.05 9.42 -6.88
CA PHE A 150 -4.11 10.61 -6.02
C PHE A 150 -3.57 11.87 -6.70
N THR A 151 -2.74 11.71 -7.74
CA THR A 151 -2.25 12.83 -8.57
C THR A 151 -3.19 13.15 -9.74
N ALA A 152 -4.22 12.34 -9.98
CA ALA A 152 -5.22 12.57 -11.01
C ALA A 152 -5.93 13.92 -10.81
N GLN A 153 -6.10 14.68 -11.90
CA GLN A 153 -6.71 16.00 -11.86
C GLN A 153 -8.07 16.02 -11.16
N ALA A 154 -8.91 15.00 -11.38
CA ALA A 154 -10.23 14.91 -10.73
C ALA A 154 -10.15 14.82 -9.21
N PHE A 155 -9.17 14.06 -8.66
CA PHE A 155 -8.97 13.93 -7.23
C PHE A 155 -8.47 15.23 -6.60
N VAL A 156 -7.46 15.83 -7.23
CA VAL A 156 -6.86 17.08 -6.76
C VAL A 156 -7.85 18.24 -6.86
N SER A 157 -8.60 18.35 -7.97
CA SER A 157 -9.60 19.42 -8.12
C SER A 157 -10.70 19.35 -7.07
N GLU A 158 -11.08 18.17 -6.59
CA GLU A 158 -12.05 18.01 -5.50
C GLU A 158 -11.50 18.60 -4.19
N LEU A 159 -10.22 18.33 -3.87
CA LEU A 159 -9.56 18.91 -2.70
C LEU A 159 -9.39 20.43 -2.81
N GLU A 160 -8.97 20.93 -3.98
CA GLU A 160 -8.80 22.35 -4.23
C GLU A 160 -10.15 23.11 -4.15
N ALA A 161 -11.22 22.53 -4.72
CA ALA A 161 -12.57 23.10 -4.62
C ALA A 161 -13.06 23.20 -3.17
N ALA A 162 -12.71 22.20 -2.35
CA ALA A 162 -12.97 22.22 -0.91
C ALA A 162 -11.97 23.07 -0.12
N ARG A 163 -11.02 23.77 -0.76
CA ARG A 163 -9.97 24.57 -0.12
C ARG A 163 -9.07 23.80 0.84
N ILE A 164 -8.87 22.51 0.58
CA ILE A 164 -8.01 21.62 1.35
C ILE A 164 -6.60 21.68 0.78
N ARG A 165 -5.61 21.84 1.64
CA ARG A 165 -4.21 21.85 1.21
C ARG A 165 -3.75 20.42 0.90
N VAL A 166 -3.20 20.22 -0.31
CA VAL A 166 -2.68 18.94 -0.74
C VAL A 166 -1.24 18.77 -0.30
N SER A 167 -0.95 17.68 0.38
CA SER A 167 0.39 17.25 0.77
C SER A 167 0.71 15.90 0.14
N MET A 168 1.90 15.75 -0.42
CA MET A 168 2.32 14.47 -1.00
C MET A 168 3.69 14.06 -0.48
N ASP A 169 3.80 12.79 -0.10
CA ASP A 169 5.04 12.21 0.40
C ASP A 169 6.14 12.25 -0.67
N GLY A 170 7.36 12.61 -0.27
CA GLY A 170 8.52 12.59 -1.14
C GLY A 170 8.97 11.14 -1.45
N ARG A 171 9.63 10.93 -2.59
CA ARG A 171 10.20 9.61 -2.94
C ARG A 171 11.10 9.08 -1.83
N GLY A 172 10.83 7.86 -1.35
CA GLY A 172 11.65 7.14 -0.37
C GLY A 172 11.38 7.47 1.09
N ARG A 173 10.32 8.22 1.41
CA ARG A 173 9.91 8.56 2.78
C ARG A 173 8.68 7.74 3.21
N PHE A 174 8.89 6.46 3.50
CA PHE A 174 7.84 5.56 4.01
C PHE A 174 7.37 5.89 5.44
N VAL A 175 8.06 6.80 6.15
CA VAL A 175 7.64 7.23 7.50
C VAL A 175 6.42 8.16 7.46
N ASP A 176 6.17 8.76 6.30
CA ASP A 176 5.21 9.85 6.16
C ASP A 176 3.74 9.37 6.02
N ASN A 177 3.49 8.04 5.86
CA ASN A 177 2.15 7.45 5.82
C ASN A 177 1.96 6.27 6.81
N ILE A 178 2.77 6.27 7.88
CA ILE A 178 2.85 5.16 8.86
C ILE A 178 1.49 4.79 9.49
N PHE A 179 0.56 5.74 9.59
CA PHE A 179 -0.74 5.49 10.22
C PHE A 179 -1.67 4.67 9.33
N VAL A 180 -1.66 4.94 8.03
CA VAL A 180 -2.47 4.16 7.07
C VAL A 180 -1.81 2.80 6.82
N GLU A 181 -0.47 2.73 6.77
CA GLU A 181 0.25 1.45 6.70
C GLU A 181 -0.06 0.56 7.91
N ARG A 182 -0.12 1.14 9.10
CA ARG A 182 -0.52 0.43 10.33
C ARG A 182 -1.99 0.00 10.28
N LEU A 183 -2.89 0.82 9.72
CA LEU A 183 -4.28 0.44 9.47
C LEU A 183 -4.33 -0.81 8.58
N TRP A 184 -3.56 -0.84 7.48
CA TRP A 184 -3.53 -2.00 6.59
C TRP A 184 -3.09 -3.28 7.28
N ARG A 185 -2.04 -3.19 8.12
CA ARG A 185 -1.64 -4.33 8.92
C ARG A 185 -2.77 -4.80 9.83
N THR A 186 -3.40 -3.88 10.52
CA THR A 186 -4.49 -4.16 11.47
C THR A 186 -5.66 -4.83 10.75
N VAL A 187 -6.21 -4.23 9.69
CA VAL A 187 -7.32 -4.78 8.90
C VAL A 187 -7.00 -6.17 8.34
N LYS A 188 -5.78 -6.35 7.81
CA LYS A 188 -5.39 -7.64 7.21
C LYS A 188 -5.30 -8.76 8.24
N TYR A 189 -4.72 -8.50 9.39
CA TYR A 189 -4.48 -9.54 10.40
C TYR A 189 -5.65 -9.75 11.37
N GLU A 190 -6.45 -8.73 11.60
CA GLU A 190 -7.61 -8.83 12.51
C GLU A 190 -8.90 -9.23 11.79
N ASP A 191 -8.98 -9.07 10.44
CA ASP A 191 -10.20 -9.35 9.68
C ASP A 191 -9.94 -10.21 8.43
N ILE A 192 -9.28 -9.66 7.43
CA ILE A 192 -9.20 -10.25 6.09
C ILE A 192 -8.62 -11.66 6.11
N TYR A 193 -7.46 -11.86 6.76
CA TYR A 193 -6.79 -13.15 6.80
C TYR A 193 -7.48 -14.15 7.73
N LEU A 194 -8.17 -13.68 8.77
CA LEU A 194 -8.91 -14.55 9.68
C LEU A 194 -10.20 -15.08 9.04
N LYS A 195 -10.90 -14.23 8.31
CA LYS A 195 -12.20 -14.59 7.71
C LYS A 195 -12.07 -15.24 6.35
N GLY A 196 -11.01 -14.94 5.58
CA GLY A 196 -10.75 -15.59 4.29
C GLY A 196 -11.94 -15.46 3.32
N TYR A 197 -12.36 -14.24 3.02
CA TYR A 197 -13.56 -13.96 2.23
C TYR A 197 -13.59 -14.68 0.88
N ALA A 198 -14.69 -15.37 0.60
CA ALA A 198 -14.84 -16.15 -0.62
C ALA A 198 -15.33 -15.34 -1.83
N SER A 199 -15.90 -14.14 -1.61
CA SER A 199 -16.47 -13.30 -2.66
C SER A 199 -16.36 -11.81 -2.34
N VAL A 200 -16.50 -10.97 -3.39
CA VAL A 200 -16.50 -9.51 -3.24
C VAL A 200 -17.64 -8.99 -2.35
N PRO A 201 -18.90 -9.46 -2.49
CA PRO A 201 -19.96 -9.04 -1.59
C PRO A 201 -19.70 -9.41 -0.12
N ALA A 202 -19.16 -10.62 0.14
CA ALA A 202 -18.79 -11.03 1.49
C ALA A 202 -17.66 -10.17 2.07
N LEU A 203 -16.66 -9.84 1.25
CA LEU A 203 -15.58 -8.91 1.63
C LEU A 203 -16.15 -7.53 1.98
N ALA A 204 -17.02 -6.97 1.14
CA ALA A 204 -17.59 -5.63 1.37
C ALA A 204 -18.39 -5.57 2.66
N ALA A 205 -19.28 -6.55 2.90
CA ALA A 205 -20.06 -6.64 4.13
C ALA A 205 -19.14 -6.81 5.36
N GLY A 206 -18.14 -7.68 5.27
CA GLY A 206 -17.22 -7.91 6.38
C GLY A 206 -16.32 -6.72 6.70
N LEU A 207 -15.91 -5.95 5.70
CA LEU A 207 -15.17 -4.70 5.89
C LEU A 207 -16.04 -3.61 6.53
N ASP A 208 -17.34 -3.54 6.19
CA ASP A 208 -18.27 -2.63 6.83
C ASP A 208 -18.38 -2.91 8.32
N ASP A 209 -18.66 -4.17 8.68
CA ASP A 209 -18.68 -4.62 10.07
C ASP A 209 -17.36 -4.34 10.80
N TYR A 210 -16.23 -4.61 10.12
CA TYR A 210 -14.91 -4.41 10.70
C TYR A 210 -14.60 -2.94 10.95
N PHE A 211 -14.87 -2.04 10.02
CA PHE A 211 -14.62 -0.61 10.22
C PHE A 211 -15.56 0.00 11.24
N GLN A 212 -16.79 -0.52 11.41
CA GLN A 212 -17.64 -0.17 12.54
C GLN A 212 -17.02 -0.60 13.87
N LEU A 213 -16.55 -1.85 13.98
CA LEU A 213 -15.85 -2.32 15.16
C LEU A 213 -14.57 -1.49 15.41
N TYR A 214 -13.74 -1.26 14.37
CA TYR A 214 -12.50 -0.51 14.46
C TYR A 214 -12.72 0.90 14.99
N ASN A 215 -13.71 1.61 14.46
CA ASN A 215 -13.99 2.99 14.81
C ASN A 215 -14.63 3.15 16.20
N TYR A 216 -15.58 2.28 16.54
CA TYR A 216 -16.49 2.51 17.69
C TYR A 216 -16.25 1.57 18.87
N GLN A 217 -15.56 0.46 18.69
CA GLN A 217 -15.43 -0.55 19.75
C GLN A 217 -13.98 -0.97 20.03
N ARG A 218 -13.09 -0.84 19.06
CA ARG A 218 -11.70 -1.28 19.19
C ARG A 218 -10.87 -0.29 19.99
N PRO A 219 -10.31 -0.68 21.18
CA PRO A 219 -9.42 0.17 21.94
C PRO A 219 -8.08 0.37 21.23
N HIS A 220 -7.57 1.58 21.20
CA HIS A 220 -6.27 1.91 20.63
C HIS A 220 -5.27 2.31 21.70
N GLN A 221 -4.17 1.59 21.85
CA GLN A 221 -3.13 1.86 22.86
C GLN A 221 -2.60 3.30 22.75
N ASN A 222 -2.32 3.77 21.52
CA ASN A 222 -1.80 5.13 21.29
C ASN A 222 -2.83 6.23 21.53
N LEU A 223 -4.09 5.88 21.75
CA LEU A 223 -5.17 6.80 22.12
C LEU A 223 -5.55 6.66 23.60
N GLY A 224 -4.67 6.09 24.40
CA GLY A 224 -4.97 5.79 25.81
C GLY A 224 -6.10 4.76 25.99
N TYR A 225 -6.15 3.77 25.10
CA TYR A 225 -7.19 2.73 25.02
C TYR A 225 -8.61 3.23 24.73
N ARG A 226 -8.75 4.50 24.31
CA ARG A 226 -10.01 5.01 23.76
C ARG A 226 -10.21 4.47 22.35
N THR A 227 -11.47 4.48 21.90
CA THR A 227 -11.78 4.19 20.49
C THR A 227 -11.45 5.38 19.59
N PRO A 228 -11.23 5.16 18.27
CA PRO A 228 -11.11 6.27 17.32
C PRO A 228 -12.28 7.25 17.37
N ALA A 229 -13.52 6.75 17.52
CA ALA A 229 -14.73 7.56 17.62
C ALA A 229 -14.73 8.46 18.88
N ASP A 230 -14.34 7.92 20.06
CA ASP A 230 -14.25 8.70 21.28
C ASP A 230 -13.30 9.89 21.12
N VAL A 231 -12.22 9.72 20.35
CA VAL A 231 -11.24 10.78 20.13
C VAL A 231 -11.67 11.72 19.01
N HIS A 232 -12.32 11.20 17.97
CA HIS A 232 -12.72 11.99 16.80
C HIS A 232 -13.87 12.95 17.13
N PHE A 233 -14.85 12.44 17.86
CA PHE A 233 -16.06 13.19 18.24
C PHE A 233 -16.00 13.82 19.64
N ALA A 234 -14.90 13.62 20.37
CA ALA A 234 -14.75 14.23 21.69
C ALA A 234 -14.84 15.77 21.56
N VAL A 235 -15.97 16.31 21.91
CA VAL A 235 -16.10 17.72 22.26
C VAL A 235 -15.15 17.94 23.44
N ALA A 236 -14.29 18.94 23.37
CA ALA A 236 -13.43 19.29 24.50
C ALA A 236 -14.31 19.40 25.74
N LEU A 237 -14.16 18.45 26.67
CA LEU A 237 -14.78 18.60 27.97
C LEU A 237 -14.21 19.89 28.59
N PRO A 238 -15.02 20.83 29.03
CA PRO A 238 -14.53 21.99 29.75
C PRO A 238 -13.70 21.47 30.92
N THR A 239 -12.46 21.89 31.00
CA THR A 239 -11.61 21.66 32.18
C THR A 239 -12.31 22.26 33.39
N LEU A 240 -12.72 21.38 34.32
CA LEU A 240 -13.19 21.75 35.64
C LEU A 240 -12.05 22.39 36.44
#